data_89ebe62355afc344ffa1e3bb3d4d8fea
#
_entry.id   89ebe62355afc344ffa1e3bb3d4d8fea
#
_cell.length_a   1.000
_cell.length_b   1.000
_cell.length_c   1.000
_cell.angle_alpha   90.00
_cell.angle_beta   90.00
_cell.angle_gamma   90.00
#
_symmetry.space_group_name_H-M   'P 1'
#
loop_
_entity.id
_entity.type
_entity.pdbx_description
1 polymer ?
#
loop_
_entity_poly.entity_id
_entity_poly.type
_entity_poly.pdbx_seq_one_letter_code
_entity_poly.pdbx_strand_id
1 'polypeptide(L)'
;LQILVQSTKHGKGTPAPELTLFASDRLNTLGLTTLSEKISVLWNGRMRSTAGLAYPASNLVVLNPKLSSFGWREVERTLLHELAHLVASHRAGRRRIAPHGPEWRKACIELGLSNEA
;
A
#
# COMPACT_ATOMS: atom_id res chain seq x y z
N LEU A 1 11.77 -1.07 1.85
CA LEU A 1 10.62 -1.39 1.00
C LEU A 1 10.83 -0.91 -0.41
N GLN A 2 10.33 -1.63 -1.32
CA GLN A 2 10.57 -1.45 -2.71
C GLN A 2 9.26 -1.30 -3.46
N ILE A 3 9.20 -0.35 -4.36
CA ILE A 3 8.08 -0.25 -5.27
C ILE A 3 8.41 -1.06 -6.51
N LEU A 4 7.50 -1.93 -6.88
CA LEU A 4 7.59 -2.64 -8.14
C LEU A 4 6.45 -2.17 -9.02
N VAL A 5 6.79 -1.48 -10.09
CA VAL A 5 5.79 -1.09 -11.08
C VAL A 5 5.71 -2.21 -12.09
N GLN A 6 4.83 -3.14 -11.81
CA GLN A 6 4.70 -4.36 -12.58
C GLN A 6 3.43 -4.39 -13.38
N SER A 7 3.36 -5.31 -14.31
CA SER A 7 2.10 -5.57 -14.98
C SER A 7 1.14 -6.20 -13.98
N THR A 8 -0.13 -6.20 -14.31
CA THR A 8 -1.19 -6.60 -13.41
C THR A 8 -1.12 -8.03 -12.91
N LYS A 9 -0.35 -8.87 -13.57
CA LYS A 9 -0.30 -10.28 -13.17
C LYS A 9 0.60 -10.58 -12.01
N HIS A 10 1.24 -9.60 -11.43
CA HIS A 10 2.26 -9.87 -10.43
C HIS A 10 1.77 -9.80 -9.00
N GLY A 11 0.57 -9.33 -8.80
CA GLY A 11 0.01 -9.27 -7.47
C GLY A 11 -0.69 -10.57 -7.13
N LYS A 12 0.09 -11.59 -6.77
CA LYS A 12 -0.48 -12.89 -6.42
C LYS A 12 -0.56 -13.05 -4.93
N GLY A 13 -1.57 -13.78 -4.49
CA GLY A 13 -1.72 -14.09 -3.09
C GLY A 13 -3.16 -14.40 -2.74
N THR A 14 -3.42 -14.44 -1.45
CA THR A 14 -4.74 -14.70 -0.89
C THR A 14 -5.39 -13.39 -0.50
N PRO A 15 -6.64 -13.16 -0.87
CA PRO A 15 -7.33 -11.93 -0.49
C PRO A 15 -7.32 -11.70 1.03
N ALA A 16 -7.16 -10.45 1.41
CA ALA A 16 -7.21 -10.01 2.80
C ALA A 16 -8.36 -8.99 2.94
N PRO A 17 -9.61 -9.45 3.03
CA PRO A 17 -10.75 -8.55 2.96
C PRO A 17 -10.80 -7.51 4.07
N GLU A 18 -10.40 -7.87 5.29
CA GLU A 18 -10.38 -6.91 6.39
C GLU A 18 -9.38 -5.80 6.15
N LEU A 19 -8.23 -6.14 5.61
CA LEU A 19 -7.21 -5.15 5.30
C LEU A 19 -7.60 -4.31 4.09
N THR A 20 -8.26 -4.90 3.13
CA THR A 20 -8.78 -4.18 1.99
C THR A 20 -9.80 -3.13 2.45
N LEU A 21 -10.67 -3.51 3.37
CA LEU A 21 -11.67 -2.59 3.91
C LEU A 21 -11.00 -1.47 4.71
N PHE A 22 -10.01 -1.81 5.52
CA PHE A 22 -9.25 -0.82 6.28
C PHE A 22 -8.58 0.20 5.34
N ALA A 23 -7.95 -0.28 4.28
CA ALA A 23 -7.31 0.58 3.30
C ALA A 23 -8.33 1.47 2.59
N SER A 24 -9.45 0.89 2.19
CA SER A 24 -10.51 1.61 1.52
C SER A 24 -11.05 2.74 2.40
N ASP A 25 -11.27 2.47 3.67
CA ASP A 25 -11.75 3.48 4.61
C ASP A 25 -10.76 4.64 4.74
N ARG A 26 -9.47 4.34 4.82
CA ARG A 26 -8.45 5.38 4.91
C ARG A 26 -8.43 6.25 3.66
N LEU A 27 -8.56 5.62 2.50
CA LEU A 27 -8.60 6.35 1.23
C LEU A 27 -9.83 7.24 1.14
N ASN A 28 -10.98 6.76 1.61
CA ASN A 28 -12.20 7.56 1.64
C ASN A 28 -12.04 8.78 2.54
N THR A 29 -11.34 8.63 3.65
CA THR A 29 -11.07 9.75 4.56
C THR A 29 -10.30 10.86 3.83
N LEU A 30 -9.47 10.50 2.88
CA LEU A 30 -8.70 11.47 2.09
C LEU A 30 -9.46 11.95 0.84
N GLY A 31 -10.68 11.51 0.65
CA GLY A 31 -11.47 11.88 -0.52
C GLY A 31 -11.06 11.16 -1.80
N LEU A 32 -10.26 10.11 -1.68
CA LEU A 32 -9.76 9.36 -2.83
C LEU A 32 -10.70 8.20 -3.15
N THR A 33 -11.93 8.53 -3.52
CA THR A 33 -12.98 7.54 -3.69
C THR A 33 -12.72 6.57 -4.84
N THR A 34 -12.16 7.06 -5.94
CA THR A 34 -11.86 6.20 -7.07
C THR A 34 -10.86 5.12 -6.67
N LEU A 35 -9.79 5.53 -5.98
CA LEU A 35 -8.78 4.58 -5.52
C LEU A 35 -9.35 3.64 -4.47
N SER A 36 -10.18 4.17 -3.57
CA SER A 36 -10.86 3.38 -2.54
C SER A 36 -11.67 2.23 -3.14
N GLU A 37 -12.31 2.47 -4.26
CA GLU A 37 -13.14 1.45 -4.91
C GLU A 37 -12.31 0.37 -5.62
N LYS A 38 -11.07 0.69 -5.95
CA LYS A 38 -10.22 -0.22 -6.74
C LYS A 38 -9.17 -0.94 -5.93
N ILE A 39 -8.92 -0.51 -4.71
CA ILE A 39 -7.84 -1.07 -3.89
C ILE A 39 -8.09 -2.54 -3.57
N SER A 40 -7.04 -3.33 -3.61
CA SER A 40 -7.04 -4.72 -3.14
C SER A 40 -5.81 -4.94 -2.28
N VAL A 41 -5.97 -5.73 -1.23
CA VAL A 41 -4.86 -6.13 -0.37
C VAL A 41 -4.82 -7.65 -0.33
N LEU A 42 -3.63 -8.21 -0.56
CA LEU A 42 -3.44 -9.66 -0.57
C LEU A 42 -2.33 -10.04 0.41
N TRP A 43 -2.40 -11.25 0.92
CA TRP A 43 -1.30 -11.90 1.61
C TRP A 43 -0.55 -12.79 0.62
N ASN A 44 0.78 -12.79 0.68
CA ASN A 44 1.57 -13.72 -0.14
C ASN A 44 2.62 -14.42 0.72
N GLY A 45 2.39 -15.68 1.02
CA GLY A 45 3.26 -16.48 1.87
C GLY A 45 4.59 -16.85 1.23
N ARG A 46 4.76 -16.58 -0.05
CA ARG A 46 6.05 -16.84 -0.73
C ARG A 46 7.05 -15.71 -0.56
N MET A 47 6.62 -14.59 -0.04
CA MET A 47 7.54 -13.49 0.26
C MET A 47 8.50 -13.93 1.36
N ARG A 48 9.78 -13.61 1.18
CA ARG A 48 10.80 -14.03 2.15
C ARG A 48 11.16 -12.90 3.11
N SER A 49 11.84 -11.90 2.62
CA SER A 49 12.36 -10.82 3.47
C SER A 49 11.62 -9.50 3.27
N THR A 50 10.83 -9.38 2.24
CA THR A 50 10.09 -8.16 1.97
C THR A 50 8.81 -8.15 2.79
N ALA A 51 8.55 -7.07 3.50
CA ALA A 51 7.35 -6.96 4.34
C ALA A 51 6.10 -6.69 3.51
N GLY A 52 6.23 -5.83 2.49
CA GLY A 52 5.11 -5.50 1.64
C GLY A 52 5.57 -4.94 0.31
N LEU A 53 4.68 -4.96 -0.66
CA LEU A 53 4.92 -4.43 -2.00
C LEU A 53 3.69 -3.67 -2.46
N ALA A 54 3.93 -2.59 -3.19
CA ALA A 54 2.87 -1.80 -3.80
C ALA A 54 2.94 -1.96 -5.31
N TYR A 55 1.78 -2.15 -5.92
CA TYR A 55 1.64 -2.25 -7.37
C TYR A 55 0.68 -1.15 -7.84
N PRO A 56 1.18 0.07 -8.07
CA PRO A 56 0.30 1.19 -8.41
C PRO A 56 -0.55 0.96 -9.66
N ALA A 57 0.01 0.30 -10.67
CA ALA A 57 -0.73 0.04 -11.91
C ALA A 57 -1.95 -0.85 -11.70
N SER A 58 -1.94 -1.66 -10.65
CA SER A 58 -3.03 -2.60 -10.33
C SER A 58 -3.83 -2.19 -9.12
N ASN A 59 -3.51 -1.06 -8.49
CA ASN A 59 -4.13 -0.62 -7.25
C ASN A 59 -4.11 -1.72 -6.19
N LEU A 60 -2.94 -2.30 -6.00
CA LEU A 60 -2.78 -3.51 -5.22
C LEU A 60 -1.65 -3.36 -4.21
N VAL A 61 -1.88 -3.86 -3.00
CA VAL A 61 -0.84 -4.02 -1.98
C VAL A 61 -0.76 -5.49 -1.63
N VAL A 62 0.46 -6.01 -1.56
CA VAL A 62 0.70 -7.40 -1.16
C VAL A 62 1.54 -7.40 0.10
N LEU A 63 1.13 -8.15 1.10
CA LEU A 63 1.80 -8.19 2.39
C LEU A 63 2.31 -9.59 2.71
N ASN A 64 3.42 -9.62 3.45
CA ASN A 64 4.02 -10.85 3.92
C ASN A 64 3.27 -11.29 5.19
N PRO A 65 2.67 -12.49 5.20
CA PRO A 65 1.93 -12.94 6.38
C PRO A 65 2.78 -13.09 7.64
N LYS A 66 4.10 -13.13 7.51
CA LYS A 66 4.98 -13.15 8.68
C LYS A 66 4.85 -11.89 9.53
N LEU A 67 4.32 -10.81 8.96
CA LEU A 67 4.05 -9.60 9.72
C LEU A 67 3.13 -9.84 10.90
N SER A 68 2.23 -10.81 10.78
CA SER A 68 1.28 -11.11 11.85
C SER A 68 1.95 -11.49 13.16
N SER A 69 3.15 -12.07 13.09
CA SER A 69 3.88 -12.45 14.29
C SER A 69 4.43 -11.25 15.06
N PHE A 70 4.47 -10.08 14.44
CA PHE A 70 4.92 -8.84 15.09
C PHE A 70 3.75 -8.01 15.62
N GLY A 71 2.53 -8.49 15.46
CA GLY A 71 1.34 -7.82 15.97
C GLY A 71 0.61 -7.01 14.90
N TRP A 72 -0.64 -6.71 15.21
CA TRP A 72 -1.53 -6.03 14.27
C TRP A 72 -1.04 -4.63 13.88
N ARG A 73 -0.42 -3.94 14.83
CA ARG A 73 0.13 -2.60 14.55
C ARG A 73 1.16 -2.61 13.43
N GLU A 74 1.98 -3.65 13.42
CA GLU A 74 3.00 -3.75 12.38
C GLU A 74 2.38 -4.06 11.02
N VAL A 75 1.33 -4.86 11.01
CA VAL A 75 0.58 -5.15 9.79
C VAL A 75 -0.01 -3.85 9.23
N GLU A 76 -0.69 -3.08 10.08
CA GLU A 76 -1.30 -1.82 9.66
C GLU A 76 -0.27 -0.82 9.18
N ARG A 77 0.83 -0.71 9.92
CA ARG A 77 1.90 0.22 9.58
C ARG A 77 2.48 -0.10 8.21
N THR A 78 2.76 -1.36 7.96
CA THR A 78 3.29 -1.78 6.66
C THR A 78 2.28 -1.55 5.55
N LEU A 79 1.02 -1.86 5.80
CA LEU A 79 -0.04 -1.61 4.84
C LEU A 79 -0.09 -0.12 4.46
N LEU A 80 -0.06 0.76 5.46
CA LEU A 80 -0.15 2.19 5.20
C LEU A 80 1.09 2.71 4.45
N HIS A 81 2.27 2.15 4.72
CA HIS A 81 3.47 2.46 3.96
C HIS A 81 3.29 2.18 2.48
N GLU A 82 2.77 0.99 2.16
CA GLU A 82 2.56 0.60 0.78
C GLU A 82 1.40 1.38 0.16
N LEU A 83 0.36 1.62 0.95
CA LEU A 83 -0.78 2.40 0.48
C LEU A 83 -0.36 3.82 0.11
N ALA A 84 0.59 4.40 0.85
CA ALA A 84 1.11 5.72 0.54
C ALA A 84 1.75 5.77 -0.86
N HIS A 85 2.38 4.68 -1.29
CA HIS A 85 2.92 4.62 -2.65
C HIS A 85 1.79 4.68 -3.69
N LEU A 86 0.68 4.00 -3.43
CA LEU A 86 -0.46 4.05 -4.33
C LEU A 86 -1.07 5.44 -4.38
N VAL A 87 -1.19 6.09 -3.23
CA VAL A 87 -1.72 7.45 -3.16
C VAL A 87 -0.83 8.42 -3.93
N ALA A 88 0.46 8.35 -3.68
CA ALA A 88 1.41 9.24 -4.35
C ALA A 88 1.38 9.05 -5.87
N SER A 89 1.36 7.79 -6.30
CA SER A 89 1.31 7.47 -7.71
C SER A 89 0.00 7.93 -8.36
N HIS A 90 -1.11 7.72 -7.68
CA HIS A 90 -2.43 8.14 -8.15
C HIS A 90 -2.48 9.67 -8.35
N ARG A 91 -1.94 10.41 -7.40
CA ARG A 91 -1.92 11.88 -7.46
C ARG A 91 -0.98 12.41 -8.52
N ALA A 92 0.13 11.70 -8.74
CA ALA A 92 1.12 12.12 -9.71
C ALA A 92 0.66 11.91 -11.16
N GLY A 93 -0.24 10.97 -11.37
CA GLY A 93 -0.68 10.62 -12.71
C GLY A 93 0.48 10.09 -13.53
N ARG A 94 0.81 10.77 -14.62
CA ARG A 94 1.91 10.35 -15.49
C ARG A 94 3.25 10.96 -15.10
N ARG A 95 3.25 11.85 -14.14
CA ARG A 95 4.47 12.52 -13.70
C ARG A 95 5.35 11.51 -12.94
N ARG A 96 6.64 11.56 -13.21
CA ARG A 96 7.60 10.74 -12.48
C ARG A 96 7.85 11.33 -11.12
N ILE A 97 7.87 10.46 -10.11
CA ILE A 97 8.16 10.86 -8.75
C ILE A 97 9.14 9.88 -8.13
N ALA A 98 9.91 10.36 -7.17
CA ALA A 98 10.82 9.49 -6.42
C ALA A 98 10.01 8.59 -5.51
N PRO A 99 10.38 7.30 -5.37
CA PRO A 99 9.59 6.35 -4.58
C PRO A 99 9.36 6.77 -3.13
N HIS A 100 10.34 7.38 -2.49
CA HIS A 100 10.19 7.82 -1.10
C HIS A 100 10.43 9.32 -0.99
N GLY A 101 10.03 10.04 -2.04
CA GLY A 101 10.17 11.49 -2.08
C GLY A 101 9.03 12.23 -1.38
N PRO A 102 8.93 13.55 -1.65
CA PRO A 102 7.95 14.38 -0.93
C PRO A 102 6.51 13.93 -1.11
N GLU A 103 6.14 13.43 -2.27
CA GLU A 103 4.77 12.99 -2.53
C GLU A 103 4.40 11.80 -1.65
N TRP A 104 5.30 10.84 -1.54
CA TRP A 104 5.10 9.68 -0.69
C TRP A 104 5.06 10.09 0.79
N ARG A 105 5.99 10.96 1.21
CA ARG A 105 6.01 11.42 2.60
C ARG A 105 4.74 12.14 2.99
N LYS A 106 4.23 12.97 2.09
CA LYS A 106 2.96 13.65 2.33
C LYS A 106 1.84 12.65 2.51
N ALA A 107 1.78 11.63 1.65
CA ALA A 107 0.77 10.59 1.76
C ALA A 107 0.90 9.83 3.08
N CYS A 108 2.11 9.51 3.51
CA CYS A 108 2.34 8.86 4.80
C CYS A 108 1.73 9.67 5.94
N ILE A 109 2.02 10.97 5.97
CA ILE A 109 1.51 11.84 7.02
C ILE A 109 -0.02 11.85 7.01
N GLU A 110 -0.61 11.98 5.85
CA GLU A 110 -2.07 12.00 5.71
C GLU A 110 -2.71 10.69 6.14
N LEU A 111 -2.00 9.59 5.96
CA LEU A 111 -2.49 8.26 6.35
C LEU A 111 -2.19 7.94 7.82
N GLY A 112 -1.54 8.84 8.54
CA GLY A 112 -1.27 8.66 9.95
C GLY A 112 0.10 8.11 10.30
N LEU A 113 1.03 8.13 9.35
CA LEU A 113 2.40 7.63 9.55
C LEU A 113 3.38 8.79 9.71
N SER A 114 3.08 9.72 10.59
CA SER A 114 3.86 10.96 10.70
C SER A 114 5.34 10.74 11.01
N ASN A 115 5.69 9.64 11.66
CA ASN A 115 7.07 9.37 12.04
C ASN A 115 7.84 8.57 11.00
N GLU A 116 7.19 8.20 9.91
CA GLU A 116 7.81 7.37 8.89
C GLU A 116 8.52 8.19 7.81
N ALA A 117 8.13 9.40 7.70
CA ALA A 117 8.77 10.29 6.75
C ALA A 117 10.10 10.79 7.29
#